data_bd3877769ce2941b02b9e229c953847a
#
_entry.id   bd3877769ce2941b02b9e229c953847a
#
_cell.length_a   1.000
_cell.length_b   1.000
_cell.length_c   1.000
_cell.angle_alpha   90.00
_cell.angle_beta   90.00
_cell.angle_gamma   90.00
#
_symmetry.space_group_name_H-M   'P 1'
#
loop_
_entity.id
_entity.type
_entity.pdbx_description
1 polymer ?
#
loop_
_entity_poly.entity_id
_entity_poly.type
_entity_poly.pdbx_seq_one_letter_code
_entity_poly.pdbx_strand_id
1 'polypeptide(L)'
;RTHPQTDKIRNLVETEFKDKPLTIEASFGFSAEVPKEHRLVNPELGGGSIMDIGCYPMSMARMVVGAQIGKPFANPINIEAKGELSSRNIDLNAEAELEFVNGSKALISSAINKTMESSVLIFDEEKSLFISEPWQCGEQNNRQSNIIFKKEGKEDRVIEFKETKGVFTHEIDHFVDLLNKKETQSKKISHADSHGNMIWLDAWR
;
A
#
# COMPACT_ATOMS: atom_id res chain seq x y z
N ARG A 1 5.07 5.60 -3.04
CA ARG A 1 4.31 6.59 -3.83
C ARG A 1 5.14 7.25 -4.95
N THR A 2 6.43 7.41 -4.78
CA THR A 2 7.30 8.09 -5.75
C THR A 2 7.84 7.16 -6.86
N HIS A 3 7.82 5.85 -6.63
CA HIS A 3 8.29 4.85 -7.59
C HIS A 3 7.43 4.83 -8.87
N PRO A 4 8.02 4.65 -10.08
CA PRO A 4 7.29 4.61 -11.36
C PRO A 4 6.18 3.57 -11.43
N GLN A 5 6.33 2.44 -10.72
CA GLN A 5 5.29 1.42 -10.58
C GLN A 5 3.98 2.02 -10.05
N THR A 6 4.05 2.91 -9.05
CA THR A 6 2.87 3.54 -8.47
C THR A 6 2.12 4.40 -9.47
N ASP A 7 2.84 5.18 -10.27
CA ASP A 7 2.24 5.98 -11.34
C ASP A 7 1.55 5.08 -12.38
N LYS A 8 2.14 3.92 -12.67
CA LYS A 8 1.56 2.94 -13.60
C LYS A 8 0.30 2.30 -13.05
N ILE A 9 0.30 1.92 -11.76
CA ILE A 9 -0.89 1.39 -11.08
C ILE A 9 -2.03 2.42 -11.14
N ARG A 10 -1.76 3.68 -10.75
CA ARG A 10 -2.76 4.76 -10.83
C ARG A 10 -3.35 4.88 -12.23
N ASN A 11 -2.51 4.98 -13.26
CA ASN A 11 -2.95 5.12 -14.63
C ASN A 11 -3.84 3.94 -15.09
N LEU A 12 -3.45 2.70 -14.76
CA LEU A 12 -4.24 1.52 -15.08
C LEU A 12 -5.59 1.53 -14.38
N VAL A 13 -5.64 1.92 -13.11
CA VAL A 13 -6.90 2.05 -12.37
C VAL A 13 -7.78 3.13 -12.98
N GLU A 14 -7.22 4.32 -13.27
CA GLU A 14 -7.92 5.45 -13.87
C GLU A 14 -8.47 5.14 -15.29
N THR A 15 -7.84 4.24 -16.02
CA THR A 15 -8.23 3.94 -17.41
C THR A 15 -9.08 2.68 -17.56
N GLU A 16 -8.82 1.65 -16.76
CA GLU A 16 -9.40 0.32 -16.95
C GLU A 16 -10.53 0.00 -15.95
N PHE A 17 -10.59 0.66 -14.78
CA PHE A 17 -11.48 0.29 -13.67
C PHE A 17 -12.45 1.43 -13.27
N LYS A 18 -13.09 2.10 -14.23
CA LYS A 18 -13.90 3.30 -13.95
C LYS A 18 -15.32 3.02 -13.44
N ASP A 19 -15.91 1.90 -13.83
CA ASP A 19 -17.36 1.79 -13.89
C ASP A 19 -17.99 0.96 -12.75
N LYS A 20 -17.19 0.15 -12.05
CA LYS A 20 -17.67 -0.79 -11.03
C LYS A 20 -16.86 -0.65 -9.74
N PRO A 21 -17.48 -0.88 -8.56
CA PRO A 21 -16.74 -0.98 -7.32
C PRO A 21 -15.60 -2.00 -7.41
N LEU A 22 -14.49 -1.72 -6.74
CA LEU A 22 -13.30 -2.56 -6.71
C LEU A 22 -13.24 -3.37 -5.42
N THR A 23 -12.67 -4.56 -5.53
CA THR A 23 -12.07 -5.26 -4.40
C THR A 23 -10.55 -5.14 -4.49
N ILE A 24 -9.92 -4.83 -3.35
CA ILE A 24 -8.48 -4.67 -3.22
C ILE A 24 -8.02 -5.61 -2.12
N GLU A 25 -7.04 -6.46 -2.42
CA GLU A 25 -6.35 -7.27 -1.43
C GLU A 25 -4.90 -6.82 -1.38
N ALA A 26 -4.39 -6.45 -0.20
CA ALA A 26 -3.04 -5.95 -0.06
C ALA A 26 -2.41 -6.45 1.25
N SER A 27 -1.24 -7.06 1.13
CA SER A 27 -0.55 -7.66 2.28
C SER A 27 0.93 -7.28 2.32
N PHE A 28 1.43 -7.12 3.55
CA PHE A 28 2.84 -7.00 3.83
C PHE A 28 3.16 -7.67 5.16
N GLY A 29 4.07 -8.65 5.16
CA GLY A 29 4.47 -9.32 6.38
C GLY A 29 5.84 -9.97 6.28
N PHE A 30 6.54 -9.94 7.40
CA PHE A 30 7.80 -10.62 7.60
C PHE A 30 7.87 -11.21 9.02
N SER A 31 8.73 -12.19 9.21
CA SER A 31 9.00 -12.73 10.55
C SER A 31 10.28 -12.12 11.09
N ALA A 32 10.18 -11.41 12.21
CA ALA A 32 11.32 -10.83 12.91
C ALA A 32 11.45 -11.37 14.33
N GLU A 33 12.60 -11.97 14.62
CA GLU A 33 12.99 -12.30 15.98
C GLU A 33 13.90 -11.17 16.50
N VAL A 34 13.37 -10.32 17.36
CA VAL A 34 14.08 -9.15 17.87
C VAL A 34 13.97 -9.03 19.39
N PRO A 35 14.99 -8.43 20.07
CA PRO A 35 14.90 -8.17 21.50
C PRO A 35 13.68 -7.31 21.85
N LYS A 36 13.19 -7.47 23.10
CA LYS A 36 11.99 -6.74 23.58
C LYS A 36 12.13 -5.20 23.62
N GLU A 37 13.35 -4.69 23.59
CA GLU A 37 13.69 -3.28 23.52
C GLU A 37 13.64 -2.73 22.08
N HIS A 38 13.62 -3.60 21.09
CA HIS A 38 13.62 -3.20 19.69
C HIS A 38 12.33 -2.46 19.34
N ARG A 39 12.42 -1.40 18.51
CA ARG A 39 11.30 -0.53 18.14
C ARG A 39 10.06 -1.27 17.63
N LEU A 40 10.23 -2.38 16.91
CA LEU A 40 9.13 -3.18 16.36
C LEU A 40 8.18 -3.76 17.43
N VAL A 41 8.69 -4.06 18.61
CA VAL A 41 7.96 -4.75 19.68
C VAL A 41 7.94 -3.97 21.00
N ASN A 42 8.39 -2.72 20.97
CA ASN A 42 8.37 -1.84 22.13
C ASN A 42 7.18 -0.87 22.05
N PRO A 43 6.19 -0.98 22.98
CA PRO A 43 5.02 -0.09 22.98
C PRO A 43 5.37 1.39 23.19
N GLU A 44 6.42 1.69 23.95
CA GLU A 44 6.86 3.06 24.19
C GLU A 44 7.46 3.74 22.94
N LEU A 45 7.88 2.94 21.95
CA LEU A 45 8.40 3.42 20.68
C LEU A 45 7.40 3.28 19.52
N GLY A 46 6.11 3.03 19.84
CA GLY A 46 5.08 2.87 18.82
C GLY A 46 5.19 1.58 18.02
N GLY A 47 5.68 0.49 18.65
CA GLY A 47 5.81 -0.80 17.99
C GLY A 47 4.46 -1.37 17.52
N GLY A 48 4.53 -2.36 16.63
CA GLY A 48 3.40 -3.05 16.05
C GLY A 48 3.47 -3.12 14.52
N SER A 49 2.79 -4.11 13.97
CA SER A 49 2.78 -4.38 12.52
C SER A 49 2.03 -3.29 11.75
N ILE A 50 0.95 -2.75 12.33
CA ILE A 50 0.12 -1.72 11.69
C ILE A 50 0.94 -0.46 11.44
N MET A 51 1.67 0.02 12.44
CA MET A 51 2.44 1.27 12.33
C MET A 51 3.72 1.10 11.51
N ASP A 52 4.39 -0.07 11.59
CA ASP A 52 5.63 -0.31 10.85
C ASP A 52 5.39 -0.56 9.36
N ILE A 53 4.49 -1.47 9.02
CA ILE A 53 4.26 -1.90 7.64
C ILE A 53 2.80 -1.86 7.18
N GLY A 54 1.82 -1.81 8.07
CA GLY A 54 0.40 -1.68 7.72
C GLY A 54 0.08 -0.35 7.02
N CYS A 55 0.94 0.66 7.21
CA CYS A 55 0.84 1.93 6.50
C CYS A 55 0.93 1.79 4.96
N TYR A 56 1.60 0.76 4.44
CA TYR A 56 1.72 0.51 3.00
C TYR A 56 0.42 0.03 2.38
N PRO A 57 -0.21 -1.10 2.83
CA PRO A 57 -1.48 -1.54 2.29
C PRO A 57 -2.61 -0.54 2.51
N MET A 58 -2.67 0.15 3.66
CA MET A 58 -3.62 1.24 3.91
C MET A 58 -3.46 2.36 2.87
N SER A 59 -2.25 2.85 2.68
CA SER A 59 -1.93 3.89 1.70
C SER A 59 -2.26 3.45 0.27
N MET A 60 -1.99 2.19 -0.09
CA MET A 60 -2.29 1.64 -1.40
C MET A 60 -3.79 1.59 -1.65
N ALA A 61 -4.58 1.05 -0.74
CA ALA A 61 -6.04 0.98 -0.86
C ALA A 61 -6.66 2.37 -1.07
N ARG A 62 -6.26 3.35 -0.25
CA ARG A 62 -6.72 4.74 -0.36
C ARG A 62 -6.35 5.38 -1.69
N MET A 63 -5.14 5.12 -2.20
CA MET A 63 -4.69 5.62 -3.49
C MET A 63 -5.48 4.99 -4.65
N VAL A 64 -5.69 3.68 -4.62
CA VAL A 64 -6.38 2.95 -5.69
C VAL A 64 -7.82 3.42 -5.82
N VAL A 65 -8.57 3.50 -4.72
CA VAL A 65 -9.94 4.01 -4.76
C VAL A 65 -9.97 5.49 -5.14
N GLY A 66 -9.01 6.28 -4.68
CA GLY A 66 -8.86 7.67 -5.12
C GLY A 66 -8.68 7.77 -6.63
N ALA A 67 -7.76 7.00 -7.20
CA ALA A 67 -7.50 6.97 -8.65
C ALA A 67 -8.77 6.58 -9.43
N GLN A 68 -9.51 5.57 -8.98
CA GLN A 68 -10.76 5.16 -9.59
C GLN A 68 -11.79 6.30 -9.72
N ILE A 69 -11.90 7.12 -8.69
CA ILE A 69 -12.87 8.24 -8.65
C ILE A 69 -12.27 9.57 -9.08
N GLY A 70 -11.10 9.58 -9.71
CA GLY A 70 -10.44 10.78 -10.22
C GLY A 70 -9.90 11.72 -9.13
N LYS A 71 -9.53 11.18 -7.95
CA LYS A 71 -8.96 11.91 -6.81
C LYS A 71 -7.55 11.41 -6.48
N PRO A 72 -6.73 12.21 -5.78
CA PRO A 72 -5.41 11.75 -5.31
C PRO A 72 -5.49 10.56 -4.37
N PHE A 73 -6.49 10.52 -3.52
CA PHE A 73 -6.81 9.44 -2.57
C PHE A 73 -8.30 9.47 -2.20
N ALA A 74 -8.79 8.38 -1.61
CA ALA A 74 -10.09 8.31 -0.96
C ALA A 74 -9.91 7.79 0.48
N ASN A 75 -10.71 8.30 1.41
CA ASN A 75 -10.75 7.76 2.76
C ASN A 75 -11.83 6.66 2.83
N PRO A 76 -11.60 5.57 3.57
CA PRO A 76 -12.66 4.66 3.94
C PRO A 76 -13.80 5.39 4.68
N ILE A 77 -14.96 4.79 4.73
CA ILE A 77 -16.11 5.24 5.55
C ILE A 77 -16.34 4.27 6.72
N ASN A 78 -15.79 3.07 6.64
CA ASN A 78 -15.86 2.06 7.69
C ASN A 78 -14.56 1.23 7.71
N ILE A 79 -14.21 0.69 8.88
CA ILE A 79 -13.13 -0.27 9.09
C ILE A 79 -13.58 -1.32 10.10
N GLU A 80 -13.41 -2.58 9.74
CA GLU A 80 -13.55 -3.72 10.66
C GLU A 80 -12.19 -4.42 10.75
N ALA A 81 -11.66 -4.52 11.97
CA ALA A 81 -10.31 -5.00 12.20
C ALA A 81 -10.28 -6.21 13.14
N LYS A 82 -9.30 -7.09 12.92
CA LYS A 82 -8.95 -8.19 13.82
C LYS A 82 -7.45 -8.41 13.78
N GLY A 83 -6.90 -9.00 14.85
CA GLY A 83 -5.46 -9.24 14.92
C GLY A 83 -5.04 -9.99 16.16
N GLU A 84 -3.75 -10.25 16.26
CA GLU A 84 -3.11 -10.91 17.39
C GLU A 84 -2.23 -9.89 18.13
N LEU A 85 -2.47 -9.75 19.42
CA LEU A 85 -1.66 -8.92 20.30
C LEU A 85 -0.66 -9.76 21.09
N SER A 86 0.52 -9.23 21.26
CA SER A 86 1.51 -9.76 22.20
C SER A 86 1.08 -9.53 23.64
N SER A 87 1.75 -10.17 24.59
CA SER A 87 1.57 -9.92 26.04
C SER A 87 1.86 -8.48 26.47
N ARG A 88 2.51 -7.67 25.59
CA ARG A 88 2.81 -6.25 25.81
C ARG A 88 1.87 -5.32 25.05
N ASN A 89 0.76 -5.86 24.55
CA ASN A 89 -0.26 -5.09 23.81
C ASN A 89 0.27 -4.48 22.48
N ILE A 90 1.19 -5.18 21.82
CA ILE A 90 1.69 -4.86 20.48
C ILE A 90 0.98 -5.76 19.47
N ASP A 91 0.45 -5.19 18.42
CA ASP A 91 -0.12 -5.92 17.30
C ASP A 91 1.00 -6.65 16.52
N LEU A 92 1.00 -7.99 16.63
CA LEU A 92 1.98 -8.84 15.95
C LEU A 92 1.57 -9.09 14.50
N ASN A 93 0.28 -9.26 14.28
CA ASN A 93 -0.33 -9.28 12.97
C ASN A 93 -1.77 -8.72 13.07
N ALA A 94 -2.22 -8.11 12.00
CA ALA A 94 -3.53 -7.50 11.92
C ALA A 94 -4.08 -7.57 10.49
N GLU A 95 -5.41 -7.69 10.40
CA GLU A 95 -6.19 -7.64 9.17
C GLU A 95 -7.29 -6.60 9.34
N ALA A 96 -7.67 -5.93 8.25
CA ALA A 96 -8.82 -5.07 8.25
C ALA A 96 -9.57 -5.13 6.92
N GLU A 97 -10.90 -5.04 7.00
CA GLU A 97 -11.78 -4.75 5.87
C GLU A 97 -12.14 -3.26 5.90
N LEU A 98 -11.88 -2.59 4.79
CA LEU A 98 -12.20 -1.18 4.58
C LEU A 98 -13.36 -1.07 3.60
N GLU A 99 -14.30 -0.19 3.88
CA GLU A 99 -15.38 0.15 2.95
C GLU A 99 -15.24 1.59 2.49
N PHE A 100 -15.54 1.86 1.22
CA PHE A 100 -15.46 3.19 0.62
C PHE A 100 -16.82 3.64 0.10
N VAL A 101 -16.98 4.98 0.02
CA VAL A 101 -18.27 5.60 -0.38
C VAL A 101 -18.78 5.16 -1.74
N ASN A 102 -17.89 4.77 -2.67
CA ASN A 102 -18.25 4.29 -4.01
C ASN A 102 -18.56 2.77 -4.06
N GLY A 103 -18.68 2.11 -2.90
CA GLY A 103 -18.92 0.67 -2.77
C GLY A 103 -17.69 -0.20 -2.91
N SER A 104 -16.51 0.36 -3.19
CA SER A 104 -15.26 -0.41 -3.20
C SER A 104 -14.90 -0.89 -1.80
N LYS A 105 -14.21 -2.03 -1.72
CA LYS A 105 -13.73 -2.64 -0.49
C LYS A 105 -12.24 -2.94 -0.57
N ALA A 106 -11.56 -2.93 0.58
CA ALA A 106 -10.19 -3.41 0.66
C ALA A 106 -10.00 -4.34 1.86
N LEU A 107 -9.37 -5.49 1.60
CA LEU A 107 -8.84 -6.41 2.60
C LEU A 107 -7.35 -6.13 2.73
N ILE A 108 -6.94 -5.60 3.85
CA ILE A 108 -5.54 -5.26 4.11
C ILE A 108 -4.99 -6.06 5.27
N SER A 109 -3.72 -6.43 5.19
CA SER A 109 -3.08 -7.20 6.26
C SER A 109 -1.61 -6.82 6.46
N SER A 110 -1.16 -6.92 7.71
CA SER A 110 0.22 -6.68 8.12
C SER A 110 0.68 -7.71 9.16
N ALA A 111 1.96 -8.09 9.16
CA ALA A 111 2.52 -8.99 10.17
C ALA A 111 4.02 -8.76 10.37
N ILE A 112 4.48 -8.79 11.63
CA ILE A 112 5.90 -8.79 12.01
C ILE A 112 6.35 -10.11 12.64
N ASN A 113 5.42 -11.06 12.84
CA ASN A 113 5.68 -12.39 13.42
C ASN A 113 5.51 -13.55 12.43
N LYS A 114 5.09 -13.26 11.21
CA LYS A 114 4.94 -14.25 10.13
C LYS A 114 5.23 -13.63 8.77
N THR A 115 5.88 -14.38 7.89
CA THR A 115 6.06 -13.99 6.50
C THR A 115 4.73 -14.10 5.77
N MET A 116 4.37 -13.06 5.02
CA MET A 116 3.21 -13.01 4.14
C MET A 116 3.66 -12.77 2.70
N GLU A 117 2.82 -13.10 1.74
CA GLU A 117 3.05 -12.67 0.38
C GLU A 117 2.98 -11.15 0.30
N SER A 118 4.07 -10.52 -0.20
CA SER A 118 4.09 -9.08 -0.44
C SER A 118 3.46 -8.81 -1.80
N SER A 119 2.15 -8.59 -1.83
CA SER A 119 1.39 -8.43 -3.07
C SER A 119 0.23 -7.44 -2.93
N VAL A 120 -0.26 -7.00 -4.08
CA VAL A 120 -1.53 -6.28 -4.21
C VAL A 120 -2.31 -6.89 -5.36
N LEU A 121 -3.57 -7.22 -5.11
CA LEU A 121 -4.54 -7.64 -6.12
C LEU A 121 -5.69 -6.62 -6.11
N ILE A 122 -5.99 -6.06 -7.28
CA ILE A 122 -7.10 -5.13 -7.51
C ILE A 122 -7.99 -5.77 -8.56
N PHE A 123 -9.28 -5.91 -8.30
CA PHE A 123 -10.17 -6.58 -9.24
C PHE A 123 -11.61 -6.08 -9.18
N ASP A 124 -12.30 -6.27 -10.27
CA ASP A 124 -13.75 -6.25 -10.41
C ASP A 124 -14.23 -7.61 -10.98
N GLU A 125 -15.47 -7.72 -11.43
CA GLU A 125 -16.03 -8.96 -11.98
C GLU A 125 -15.37 -9.44 -13.28
N GLU A 126 -14.73 -8.53 -14.04
CA GLU A 126 -14.23 -8.81 -15.40
C GLU A 126 -12.71 -8.66 -15.53
N LYS A 127 -12.10 -7.94 -14.62
CA LYS A 127 -10.69 -7.50 -14.72
C LYS A 127 -9.95 -7.67 -13.41
N SER A 128 -8.67 -7.95 -13.50
CA SER A 128 -7.79 -7.93 -12.34
C SER A 128 -6.43 -7.32 -12.68
N LEU A 129 -5.82 -6.73 -11.66
CA LEU A 129 -4.48 -6.17 -11.69
C LEU A 129 -3.71 -6.74 -10.50
N PHE A 130 -2.77 -7.62 -10.76
CA PHE A 130 -1.89 -8.20 -9.75
C PHE A 130 -0.53 -7.51 -9.79
N ILE A 131 -0.04 -7.09 -8.63
CA ILE A 131 1.26 -6.45 -8.44
C ILE A 131 2.08 -7.35 -7.52
N SER A 132 3.16 -7.93 -8.05
CA SER A 132 4.18 -8.59 -7.25
C SER A 132 5.15 -7.55 -6.67
N GLU A 133 5.65 -7.77 -5.47
CA GLU A 133 6.65 -6.91 -4.81
C GLU A 133 6.30 -5.39 -4.86
N PRO A 134 5.11 -4.99 -4.38
CA PRO A 134 4.66 -3.60 -4.45
C PRO A 134 5.43 -2.64 -3.53
N TRP A 135 6.13 -3.18 -2.51
CA TRP A 135 6.71 -2.39 -1.42
C TRP A 135 8.23 -2.20 -1.55
N GLN A 136 8.93 -3.23 -2.00
CA GLN A 136 10.39 -3.28 -2.02
C GLN A 136 10.95 -3.59 -3.42
N CYS A 137 10.27 -3.14 -4.46
CA CYS A 137 10.69 -3.34 -5.83
C CYS A 137 11.99 -2.58 -6.15
N GLY A 138 12.86 -3.17 -6.97
CA GLY A 138 14.09 -2.56 -7.46
C GLY A 138 15.31 -3.47 -7.39
N GLU A 139 16.33 -3.12 -8.14
CA GLU A 139 17.53 -3.94 -8.33
C GLU A 139 18.33 -4.15 -7.04
N GLN A 140 18.40 -3.15 -6.17
CA GLN A 140 19.13 -3.23 -4.91
C GLN A 140 18.65 -4.36 -3.99
N ASN A 141 17.40 -4.77 -4.12
CA ASN A 141 16.81 -5.85 -3.34
C ASN A 141 16.72 -7.15 -4.15
N ASN A 142 17.25 -7.18 -5.37
CA ASN A 142 17.07 -8.27 -6.35
C ASN A 142 15.59 -8.68 -6.51
N ARG A 143 14.68 -7.71 -6.38
CA ARG A 143 13.23 -7.91 -6.43
C ARG A 143 12.65 -7.18 -7.64
N GLN A 144 12.47 -7.92 -8.71
CA GLN A 144 11.74 -7.43 -9.87
C GLN A 144 10.25 -7.38 -9.54
N SER A 145 9.63 -6.26 -9.82
CA SER A 145 8.19 -6.12 -9.71
C SER A 145 7.54 -6.22 -11.08
N ASN A 146 6.45 -6.96 -11.13
CA ASN A 146 5.63 -7.09 -12.32
C ASN A 146 4.20 -6.66 -12.00
N ILE A 147 3.57 -5.99 -12.96
CA ILE A 147 2.12 -5.77 -12.96
C ILE A 147 1.53 -6.69 -14.02
N ILE A 148 0.61 -7.56 -13.62
CA ILE A 148 -0.12 -8.45 -14.51
C ILE A 148 -1.56 -7.95 -14.58
N PHE A 149 -1.95 -7.44 -15.74
CA PHE A 149 -3.33 -7.05 -16.00
C PHE A 149 -4.03 -8.14 -16.79
N LYS A 150 -5.16 -8.59 -16.25
CA LYS A 150 -6.04 -9.58 -16.89
C LYS A 150 -7.40 -8.98 -17.18
N LYS A 151 -7.97 -9.36 -18.30
CA LYS A 151 -9.35 -9.02 -18.70
C LYS A 151 -9.99 -10.23 -19.37
N GLU A 152 -11.20 -10.55 -18.98
CA GLU A 152 -11.93 -11.67 -19.53
C GLU A 152 -11.97 -11.63 -21.08
N GLY A 153 -11.65 -12.76 -21.72
CA GLY A 153 -11.60 -12.89 -23.18
C GLY A 153 -10.41 -12.19 -23.86
N LYS A 154 -9.39 -11.74 -23.10
CA LYS A 154 -8.16 -11.14 -23.67
C LYS A 154 -6.92 -11.83 -23.11
N GLU A 155 -5.81 -11.70 -23.85
CA GLU A 155 -4.51 -12.14 -23.36
C GLU A 155 -4.03 -11.30 -22.19
N ASP A 156 -3.31 -11.94 -21.25
CA ASP A 156 -2.70 -11.30 -20.10
C ASP A 156 -1.64 -10.29 -20.56
N ARG A 157 -1.67 -9.11 -19.97
CA ARG A 157 -0.69 -8.05 -20.24
C ARG A 157 0.27 -7.92 -19.05
N VAL A 158 1.52 -8.33 -19.25
CA VAL A 158 2.58 -8.24 -18.25
C VAL A 158 3.39 -6.96 -18.47
N ILE A 159 3.57 -6.19 -17.43
CA ILE A 159 4.37 -4.95 -17.39
C ILE A 159 5.50 -5.18 -16.40
N GLU A 160 6.71 -5.30 -16.91
CA GLU A 160 7.92 -5.48 -16.11
C GLU A 160 8.53 -4.12 -15.74
N PHE A 161 8.98 -4.00 -14.51
CA PHE A 161 9.76 -2.85 -14.05
C PHE A 161 11.21 -3.27 -13.86
N LYS A 162 12.07 -2.83 -14.80
CA LYS A 162 13.53 -2.99 -14.72
C LYS A 162 14.13 -1.71 -14.15
N GLU A 163 13.78 -1.43 -12.90
CA GLU A 163 14.24 -0.22 -12.23
C GLU A 163 15.59 -0.48 -11.55
N THR A 164 16.59 0.31 -11.93
CA THR A 164 17.95 0.22 -11.39
C THR A 164 18.14 1.02 -10.11
N LYS A 165 17.24 1.97 -9.83
CA LYS A 165 17.27 2.78 -8.63
C LYS A 165 16.56 2.06 -7.48
N GLY A 166 17.12 2.14 -6.28
CA GLY A 166 16.43 1.70 -5.07
C GLY A 166 15.20 2.54 -4.76
N VAL A 167 14.25 1.97 -4.06
CA VAL A 167 12.97 2.64 -3.71
C VAL A 167 13.19 3.98 -3.01
N PHE A 168 14.13 4.05 -2.08
CA PHE A 168 14.47 5.29 -1.36
C PHE A 168 15.13 6.34 -2.25
N THR A 169 15.83 5.95 -3.32
CA THR A 169 16.40 6.91 -4.29
C THR A 169 15.29 7.71 -4.97
N HIS A 170 14.17 7.07 -5.31
CA HIS A 170 13.01 7.78 -5.87
C HIS A 170 12.38 8.78 -4.90
N GLU A 171 12.40 8.48 -3.61
CA GLU A 171 11.91 9.41 -2.57
C GLU A 171 12.83 10.61 -2.43
N ILE A 172 14.14 10.36 -2.37
CA ILE A 172 15.17 11.42 -2.26
C ILE A 172 15.14 12.32 -3.49
N ASP A 173 15.15 11.74 -4.70
CA ASP A 173 15.09 12.49 -5.96
C ASP A 173 13.83 13.36 -6.02
N HIS A 174 12.69 12.82 -5.63
CA HIS A 174 11.43 13.56 -5.58
C HIS A 174 11.46 14.71 -4.57
N PHE A 175 12.04 14.48 -3.39
CA PHE A 175 12.19 15.52 -2.36
C PHE A 175 13.13 16.65 -2.84
N VAL A 176 14.25 16.30 -3.44
CA VAL A 176 15.19 17.28 -4.02
C VAL A 176 14.51 18.11 -5.12
N ASP A 177 13.70 17.46 -5.96
CA ASP A 177 12.94 18.16 -7.01
C ASP A 177 11.93 19.17 -6.43
N LEU A 178 11.22 18.80 -5.35
CA LEU A 178 10.33 19.73 -4.64
C LEU A 178 11.09 20.93 -4.06
N LEU A 179 12.23 20.69 -3.43
CA LEU A 179 13.07 21.77 -2.90
C LEU A 179 13.51 22.74 -4.00
N ASN A 180 13.99 22.22 -5.13
CA ASN A 180 14.42 23.04 -6.28
C ASN A 180 13.27 23.88 -6.85
N LYS A 181 12.05 23.34 -6.82
CA LYS A 181 10.84 24.03 -7.28
C LYS A 181 10.22 24.92 -6.21
N LYS A 182 10.76 24.94 -4.98
CA LYS A 182 10.20 25.63 -3.81
C LYS A 182 8.77 25.23 -3.51
N GLU A 183 8.40 23.96 -3.80
CA GLU A 183 7.12 23.39 -3.45
C GLU A 183 7.14 22.89 -2.00
N THR A 184 6.08 23.17 -1.24
CA THR A 184 5.99 22.83 0.19
C THR A 184 5.32 21.50 0.45
N GLN A 185 4.71 20.87 -0.57
CA GLN A 185 4.13 19.53 -0.48
C GLN A 185 4.18 18.81 -1.81
N SER A 186 4.19 17.48 -1.73
CA SER A 186 4.14 16.60 -2.89
C SER A 186 2.72 16.50 -3.46
N LYS A 187 2.59 16.48 -4.81
CA LYS A 187 1.36 16.10 -5.49
C LYS A 187 1.12 14.59 -5.49
N LYS A 188 2.17 13.78 -5.27
CA LYS A 188 2.08 12.31 -5.19
C LYS A 188 1.59 11.81 -3.83
N ILE A 189 1.96 12.53 -2.77
CA ILE A 189 1.51 12.31 -1.41
C ILE A 189 1.44 13.65 -0.69
N SER A 190 0.25 14.21 -0.58
CA SER A 190 0.02 15.49 0.09
C SER A 190 0.00 15.35 1.60
N HIS A 191 0.10 16.50 2.32
CA HIS A 191 -0.09 16.51 3.77
C HIS A 191 -1.44 15.94 4.19
N ALA A 192 -2.52 16.24 3.43
CA ALA A 192 -3.85 15.69 3.68
C ALA A 192 -3.90 14.16 3.48
N ASP A 193 -3.17 13.63 2.48
CA ASP A 193 -3.09 12.17 2.28
C ASP A 193 -2.34 11.51 3.44
N SER A 194 -1.20 12.06 3.86
CA SER A 194 -0.43 11.54 4.99
C SER A 194 -1.23 11.59 6.29
N HIS A 195 -1.90 12.70 6.58
CA HIS A 195 -2.75 12.85 7.76
C HIS A 195 -3.93 11.85 7.74
N GLY A 196 -4.62 11.72 6.59
CA GLY A 196 -5.69 10.74 6.43
C GLY A 196 -5.18 9.31 6.60
N ASN A 197 -3.97 8.98 6.14
CA ASN A 197 -3.38 7.67 6.38
C ASN A 197 -3.19 7.38 7.87
N MET A 198 -2.66 8.35 8.63
CA MET A 198 -2.48 8.20 10.08
C MET A 198 -3.80 8.01 10.82
N ILE A 199 -4.84 8.78 10.49
CA ILE A 199 -6.19 8.60 11.09
C ILE A 199 -6.68 7.16 10.93
N TRP A 200 -6.52 6.58 9.74
CA TRP A 200 -7.01 5.22 9.48
C TRP A 200 -6.11 4.13 10.02
N LEU A 201 -4.82 4.39 10.23
CA LEU A 201 -3.94 3.49 10.98
C LEU A 201 -4.30 3.47 12.47
N ASP A 202 -4.61 4.63 13.06
CA ASP A 202 -5.10 4.70 14.45
C ASP A 202 -6.45 4.00 14.62
N ALA A 203 -7.35 4.10 13.63
CA ALA A 203 -8.62 3.39 13.64
C ALA A 203 -8.47 1.87 13.46
N TRP A 204 -7.41 1.42 12.77
CA TRP A 204 -7.09 0.00 12.59
C TRP A 204 -6.48 -0.61 13.86
N ARG A 205 -5.73 0.19 14.63
CA ARG A 205 -5.03 -0.22 15.85
C ARG A 205 -5.96 -0.37 17.05
#